data_a153157d83fb308163d51a710eb4dff7
#
_entry.id   a153157d83fb308163d51a710eb4dff7
#
_cell.length_a   1.000
_cell.length_b   1.000
_cell.length_c   1.000
_cell.angle_alpha   90.00
_cell.angle_beta   90.00
_cell.angle_gamma   90.00
#
_symmetry.space_group_name_H-M   'P 1'
#
loop_
_entity.id
_entity.type
_entity.pdbx_description
1 polymer ?
#
loop_
_entity_poly.entity_id
_entity_poly.type
_entity_poly.pdbx_seq_one_letter_code
_entity_poly.pdbx_strand_id
1 'polypeptide(L)'
;MIDRREALRFAIGASIFAVSSRSAGAVDQKIVLKASDVHPEGYPTVQAVENMGAKLQAATGGRLSIQMYASMQLGGEKEAIEQAQVGALQLARVSVGALGPVVDDLNVFNLPFLLRDIAHMEKIVDGPIGQELLDKVTNNPNPHLVGLAWMDAGARSLYDTKKPIMNINDLKGLKVRVMGNPMFVDMMNALGGNGVAMGCDQVFSALQTGVVDGAENNQPSFVFDNHYQVAKYYT
;
A
#
# COMPACT_ATOMS: atom_id res chain seq x y z
N MET A 1 -3.19 -83.14 -20.18
CA MET A 1 -4.25 -82.12 -20.43
C MET A 1 -4.29 -81.27 -19.17
N ILE A 2 -3.70 -80.11 -19.25
CA ILE A 2 -3.70 -79.16 -18.13
C ILE A 2 -5.04 -78.43 -18.17
N ASP A 3 -5.78 -78.55 -17.04
CA ASP A 3 -7.11 -77.95 -16.92
C ASP A 3 -7.04 -76.41 -17.00
N ARG A 4 -7.90 -75.84 -17.83
CA ARG A 4 -7.99 -74.39 -18.04
C ARG A 4 -8.27 -73.57 -16.78
N ARG A 5 -8.66 -74.26 -15.71
CA ARG A 5 -8.88 -73.62 -14.38
C ARG A 5 -7.61 -73.43 -13.58
N GLU A 6 -6.58 -74.27 -13.81
CA GLU A 6 -5.28 -74.11 -13.14
C GLU A 6 -4.43 -73.01 -13.81
N ALA A 7 -4.56 -72.82 -15.12
CA ALA A 7 -3.84 -71.73 -15.81
C ALA A 7 -4.33 -70.34 -15.39
N LEU A 8 -5.60 -70.22 -14.96
CA LEU A 8 -6.12 -68.94 -14.45
C LEU A 8 -5.66 -68.60 -13.01
N ARG A 9 -5.25 -69.61 -12.24
CA ARG A 9 -4.76 -69.37 -10.85
C ARG A 9 -3.31 -68.92 -10.80
N PHE A 10 -2.50 -69.20 -11.81
CA PHE A 10 -1.13 -68.75 -11.92
C PHE A 10 -0.99 -67.33 -12.52
N ALA A 11 -2.02 -66.78 -13.14
CA ALA A 11 -1.97 -65.41 -13.71
C ALA A 11 -2.36 -64.30 -12.72
N ILE A 12 -2.83 -64.62 -11.50
CA ILE A 12 -3.27 -63.64 -10.50
C ILE A 12 -2.22 -63.35 -9.45
N GLY A 13 -1.09 -64.09 -9.48
CA GLY A 13 -0.06 -64.02 -8.40
C GLY A 13 1.15 -63.13 -8.66
N ALA A 14 1.21 -62.39 -9.77
CA ALA A 14 2.44 -61.66 -10.10
C ALA A 14 2.21 -60.23 -10.63
N SER A 15 1.14 -59.57 -10.21
CA SER A 15 0.97 -58.12 -10.41
C SER A 15 1.08 -57.44 -9.06
N ILE A 16 2.24 -57.56 -8.42
CA ILE A 16 2.66 -56.59 -7.44
C ILE A 16 2.94 -55.32 -8.26
N PHE A 17 1.92 -54.50 -8.41
CA PHE A 17 2.13 -53.12 -8.76
C PHE A 17 3.05 -52.53 -7.70
N ALA A 18 4.33 -52.45 -8.02
CA ALA A 18 5.20 -51.47 -7.41
C ALA A 18 4.57 -50.10 -7.71
N VAL A 19 3.67 -49.66 -6.85
CA VAL A 19 3.33 -48.26 -6.72
C VAL A 19 4.63 -47.63 -6.26
N SER A 20 5.50 -47.32 -7.21
CA SER A 20 6.53 -46.33 -7.02
C SER A 20 5.78 -45.12 -6.53
N SER A 21 5.77 -44.92 -5.21
CA SER A 21 5.53 -43.63 -4.60
C SER A 21 6.58 -42.71 -5.22
N ARG A 22 6.27 -42.17 -6.41
CA ARG A 22 6.85 -40.94 -6.81
C ARG A 22 6.45 -39.97 -5.69
N SER A 23 7.36 -39.78 -4.74
CA SER A 23 7.40 -38.55 -4.01
C SER A 23 7.27 -37.50 -5.08
N ALA A 24 6.09 -36.95 -5.23
CA ALA A 24 5.94 -35.72 -5.95
C ALA A 24 6.87 -34.79 -5.21
N GLY A 25 8.10 -34.65 -5.71
CA GLY A 25 9.01 -33.62 -5.26
C GLY A 25 8.18 -32.38 -5.37
N ALA A 26 7.92 -31.76 -4.23
CA ALA A 26 7.25 -30.47 -4.20
C ALA A 26 8.03 -29.66 -5.22
N VAL A 27 7.40 -29.37 -6.37
CA VAL A 27 8.00 -28.52 -7.40
C VAL A 27 8.32 -27.27 -6.62
N ASP A 28 9.59 -26.95 -6.53
CA ASP A 28 10.10 -25.79 -5.78
C ASP A 28 9.74 -24.55 -6.62
N GLN A 29 8.42 -24.32 -6.71
CA GLN A 29 7.84 -23.26 -7.54
C GLN A 29 8.18 -21.94 -6.88
N LYS A 30 9.06 -21.20 -7.52
CA LYS A 30 9.37 -19.84 -7.13
C LYS A 30 8.13 -18.96 -7.35
N ILE A 31 7.74 -18.25 -6.32
CA ILE A 31 6.61 -17.33 -6.33
C ILE A 31 7.17 -15.92 -6.18
N VAL A 32 6.86 -15.06 -7.13
CA VAL A 32 7.21 -13.65 -7.10
C VAL A 32 5.95 -12.87 -6.75
N LEU A 33 5.96 -12.19 -5.61
CA LEU A 33 4.90 -11.29 -5.16
C LEU A 33 5.19 -9.89 -5.73
N LYS A 34 4.28 -9.35 -6.51
CA LYS A 34 4.38 -7.98 -7.01
C LYS A 34 3.94 -7.01 -5.91
N ALA A 35 4.76 -6.00 -5.63
CA ALA A 35 4.47 -4.93 -4.69
C ALA A 35 4.47 -3.58 -5.41
N SER A 36 3.55 -2.68 -5.07
CA SER A 36 3.48 -1.32 -5.63
C SER A 36 3.58 -0.27 -4.54
N ASP A 37 4.29 0.81 -4.83
CA ASP A 37 4.29 2.06 -4.07
C ASP A 37 4.34 3.24 -5.06
N VAL A 38 3.66 4.32 -4.74
CA VAL A 38 3.66 5.55 -5.56
C VAL A 38 4.98 6.32 -5.45
N HIS A 39 5.72 6.13 -4.37
CA HIS A 39 6.96 6.84 -4.12
C HIS A 39 8.14 6.25 -4.90
N PRO A 40 9.18 7.08 -5.15
CA PRO A 40 10.35 6.64 -5.89
C PRO A 40 11.25 5.70 -5.09
N GLU A 41 12.18 5.06 -5.80
CA GLU A 41 13.24 4.26 -5.19
C GLU A 41 14.00 5.07 -4.13
N GLY A 42 14.38 4.42 -3.05
CA GLY A 42 15.04 5.07 -1.92
C GLY A 42 14.09 5.72 -0.90
N TYR A 43 12.81 5.86 -1.22
CA TYR A 43 11.83 6.34 -0.25
C TYR A 43 11.69 5.34 0.93
N PRO A 44 11.55 5.79 2.18
CA PRO A 44 11.59 4.89 3.35
C PRO A 44 10.63 3.71 3.29
N THR A 45 9.38 3.91 2.84
CA THR A 45 8.40 2.82 2.75
C THR A 45 8.73 1.84 1.62
N VAL A 46 9.26 2.32 0.49
CA VAL A 46 9.75 1.48 -0.61
C VAL A 46 10.88 0.58 -0.11
N GLN A 47 11.89 1.17 0.54
CA GLN A 47 13.00 0.40 1.12
C GLN A 47 12.55 -0.61 2.17
N ALA A 48 11.53 -0.27 2.98
CA ALA A 48 10.98 -1.20 3.96
C ALA A 48 10.38 -2.46 3.29
N VAL A 49 9.65 -2.29 2.19
CA VAL A 49 9.09 -3.41 1.41
C VAL A 49 10.20 -4.22 0.73
N GLU A 50 11.22 -3.58 0.17
CA GLU A 50 12.38 -4.24 -0.41
C GLU A 50 13.15 -5.07 0.64
N ASN A 51 13.39 -4.50 1.82
CA ASN A 51 14.02 -5.19 2.95
C ASN A 51 13.17 -6.38 3.44
N MET A 52 11.85 -6.24 3.48
CA MET A 52 10.93 -7.34 3.76
C MET A 52 11.08 -8.44 2.72
N GLY A 53 11.16 -8.09 1.44
CA GLY A 53 11.37 -9.02 0.33
C GLY A 53 12.68 -9.82 0.47
N ALA A 54 13.77 -9.15 0.81
CA ALA A 54 15.07 -9.78 1.04
C ALA A 54 15.01 -10.78 2.22
N LYS A 55 14.38 -10.40 3.32
CA LYS A 55 14.17 -11.28 4.49
C LYS A 55 13.29 -12.49 4.13
N LEU A 56 12.20 -12.26 3.40
CA LEU A 56 11.30 -13.32 2.94
C LEU A 56 12.01 -14.32 2.03
N GLN A 57 12.82 -13.82 1.10
CA GLN A 57 13.60 -14.65 0.19
C GLN A 57 14.61 -15.51 0.96
N ALA A 58 15.34 -14.92 1.91
CA ALA A 58 16.27 -15.65 2.76
C ALA A 58 15.56 -16.71 3.62
N ALA A 59 14.46 -16.36 4.27
CA ALA A 59 13.69 -17.26 5.14
C ALA A 59 13.04 -18.43 4.38
N THR A 60 12.81 -18.29 3.09
CA THR A 60 12.16 -19.32 2.25
C THR A 60 13.13 -20.08 1.33
N GLY A 61 14.44 -19.86 1.49
CA GLY A 61 15.45 -20.46 0.60
C GLY A 61 15.28 -20.02 -0.87
N GLY A 62 14.77 -18.81 -1.12
CA GLY A 62 14.54 -18.28 -2.46
C GLY A 62 13.21 -18.69 -3.10
N ARG A 63 12.34 -19.41 -2.36
CA ARG A 63 11.03 -19.84 -2.87
C ARG A 63 10.06 -18.68 -3.04
N LEU A 64 10.06 -17.73 -2.10
CA LEU A 64 9.25 -16.51 -2.17
C LEU A 64 10.16 -15.30 -2.37
N SER A 65 9.78 -14.38 -3.24
CA SER A 65 10.45 -13.09 -3.44
C SER A 65 9.41 -11.99 -3.66
N ILE A 66 9.81 -10.74 -3.40
CA ILE A 66 9.01 -9.56 -3.71
C ILE A 66 9.69 -8.82 -4.87
N GLN A 67 8.91 -8.48 -5.88
CA GLN A 67 9.30 -7.55 -6.92
C GLN A 67 8.60 -6.21 -6.67
N MET A 68 9.40 -5.19 -6.36
CA MET A 68 8.92 -3.84 -6.10
C MET A 68 8.73 -3.06 -7.41
N TYR A 69 7.60 -2.40 -7.54
CA TYR A 69 7.25 -1.45 -8.58
C TYR A 69 7.04 -0.09 -7.93
N ALA A 70 8.11 0.67 -7.82
CA ALA A 70 8.13 2.02 -7.26
C ALA A 70 7.69 3.06 -8.29
N SER A 71 7.60 4.34 -7.89
CA SER A 71 7.35 5.47 -8.80
C SER A 71 6.10 5.32 -9.67
N MET A 72 5.02 4.79 -9.09
CA MET A 72 3.72 4.64 -9.79
C MET A 72 3.77 3.78 -11.06
N GLN A 73 4.74 2.88 -11.21
CA GLN A 73 4.89 2.03 -12.40
C GLN A 73 3.63 1.18 -12.69
N LEU A 74 2.82 0.89 -11.67
CA LEU A 74 1.56 0.16 -11.79
C LEU A 74 0.33 1.06 -11.59
N GLY A 75 0.49 2.37 -11.64
CA GLY A 75 -0.56 3.36 -11.40
C GLY A 75 -0.45 4.03 -10.02
N GLY A 76 -1.40 4.92 -9.72
CA GLY A 76 -1.52 5.60 -8.43
C GLY A 76 -2.05 4.70 -7.31
N GLU A 77 -2.28 5.28 -6.13
CA GLU A 77 -2.76 4.51 -4.97
C GLU A 77 -4.15 3.89 -5.19
N LYS A 78 -5.03 4.60 -5.90
CA LYS A 78 -6.37 4.09 -6.22
C LYS A 78 -6.29 2.84 -7.09
N GLU A 79 -5.52 2.91 -8.17
CA GLU A 79 -5.31 1.79 -9.09
C GLU A 79 -4.61 0.62 -8.40
N ALA A 80 -3.65 0.89 -7.49
CA ALA A 80 -2.98 -0.14 -6.71
C ALA A 80 -3.94 -0.86 -5.75
N ILE A 81 -4.85 -0.12 -5.11
CA ILE A 81 -5.91 -0.70 -4.26
C ILE A 81 -6.83 -1.59 -5.11
N GLU A 82 -7.33 -1.09 -6.24
CA GLU A 82 -8.22 -1.84 -7.14
C GLU A 82 -7.55 -3.12 -7.67
N GLN A 83 -6.28 -3.05 -8.06
CA GLN A 83 -5.50 -4.20 -8.52
C GLN A 83 -5.29 -5.24 -7.39
N ALA A 84 -5.06 -4.78 -6.16
CA ALA A 84 -4.94 -5.68 -5.01
C ALA A 84 -6.26 -6.37 -4.69
N GLN A 85 -7.39 -5.66 -4.77
CA GLN A 85 -8.73 -6.20 -4.54
C GLN A 85 -9.10 -7.33 -5.50
N VAL A 86 -8.66 -7.25 -6.76
CA VAL A 86 -8.91 -8.29 -7.78
C VAL A 86 -7.78 -9.31 -7.88
N GLY A 87 -6.74 -9.23 -7.03
CA GLY A 87 -5.62 -10.17 -6.98
C GLY A 87 -4.59 -10.01 -8.11
N ALA A 88 -4.67 -8.96 -8.92
CA ALA A 88 -3.69 -8.65 -9.96
C ALA A 88 -2.35 -8.16 -9.36
N LEU A 89 -2.40 -7.57 -8.18
CA LEU A 89 -1.28 -7.14 -7.37
C LEU A 89 -1.33 -7.86 -6.01
N GLN A 90 -0.21 -8.40 -5.53
CA GLN A 90 -0.16 -9.16 -4.28
C GLN A 90 0.08 -8.28 -3.06
N LEU A 91 0.80 -7.18 -3.22
CA LEU A 91 1.13 -6.25 -2.14
C LEU A 91 0.96 -4.81 -2.63
N ALA A 92 0.30 -3.98 -1.86
CA ALA A 92 0.21 -2.54 -2.11
C ALA A 92 0.58 -1.78 -0.83
N ARG A 93 1.55 -0.89 -0.91
CA ARG A 93 1.75 0.13 0.11
C ARG A 93 0.95 1.37 -0.32
N VAL A 94 -0.04 1.71 0.48
CA VAL A 94 -0.94 2.83 0.20
C VAL A 94 -1.12 3.70 1.42
N SER A 95 -1.42 4.97 1.20
CA SER A 95 -1.75 5.90 2.27
C SER A 95 -3.12 5.60 2.88
N VAL A 96 -3.23 5.74 4.18
CA VAL A 96 -4.52 5.61 4.90
C VAL A 96 -5.57 6.57 4.31
N GLY A 97 -5.14 7.75 3.85
CA GLY A 97 -6.01 8.69 3.16
C GLY A 97 -6.67 8.12 1.90
N ALA A 98 -5.90 7.43 1.08
CA ALA A 98 -6.40 6.78 -0.14
C ALA A 98 -7.25 5.54 0.15
N LEU A 99 -6.99 4.84 1.26
CA LEU A 99 -7.73 3.65 1.66
C LEU A 99 -9.04 3.97 2.43
N GLY A 100 -9.14 5.16 3.04
CA GLY A 100 -10.32 5.59 3.80
C GLY A 100 -11.66 5.46 3.07
N PRO A 101 -11.76 5.82 1.77
CA PRO A 101 -13.00 5.60 1.00
C PRO A 101 -13.40 4.14 0.82
N VAL A 102 -12.46 3.20 0.99
CA VAL A 102 -12.69 1.74 0.87
C VAL A 102 -12.99 1.11 2.23
N VAL A 103 -12.31 1.57 3.27
CA VAL A 103 -12.46 1.13 4.67
C VAL A 103 -12.64 2.36 5.54
N ASP A 104 -13.90 2.74 5.77
CA ASP A 104 -14.27 4.01 6.39
C ASP A 104 -13.71 4.20 7.81
N ASP A 105 -13.61 3.13 8.60
CA ASP A 105 -13.01 3.14 9.94
C ASP A 105 -11.59 3.75 9.95
N LEU A 106 -10.83 3.62 8.87
CA LEU A 106 -9.47 4.15 8.76
C LEU A 106 -9.42 5.68 8.72
N ASN A 107 -10.54 6.33 8.40
CA ASN A 107 -10.60 7.78 8.38
C ASN A 107 -10.35 8.44 9.74
N VAL A 108 -10.41 7.68 10.83
CA VAL A 108 -10.01 8.18 12.15
C VAL A 108 -8.56 8.71 12.16
N PHE A 109 -7.65 8.07 11.43
CA PHE A 109 -6.26 8.53 11.32
C PHE A 109 -6.08 9.73 10.38
N ASN A 110 -7.09 10.07 9.59
CA ASN A 110 -7.09 11.21 8.69
C ASN A 110 -7.60 12.50 9.38
N LEU A 111 -8.11 12.39 10.61
CA LEU A 111 -8.55 13.54 11.40
C LEU A 111 -7.34 14.42 11.79
N PRO A 112 -7.40 15.73 11.55
CA PRO A 112 -6.32 16.62 11.90
C PRO A 112 -6.12 16.69 13.41
N PHE A 113 -4.85 16.79 13.84
CA PHE A 113 -4.44 17.00 15.24
C PHE A 113 -4.85 15.90 16.24
N LEU A 114 -5.38 14.77 15.77
CA LEU A 114 -5.73 13.65 16.63
C LEU A 114 -4.51 13.02 17.30
N LEU A 115 -3.43 12.86 16.54
CA LEU A 115 -2.16 12.31 17.01
C LEU A 115 -1.23 13.45 17.45
N ARG A 116 -0.80 13.44 18.72
CA ARG A 116 -0.03 14.54 19.32
C ARG A 116 1.41 14.61 18.84
N ASP A 117 2.02 13.43 18.68
CA ASP A 117 3.42 13.26 18.34
C ASP A 117 3.67 11.84 17.81
N ILE A 118 4.88 11.55 17.32
CA ILE A 118 5.27 10.25 16.78
C ILE A 118 5.11 9.15 17.85
N ALA A 119 5.56 9.37 19.08
CA ALA A 119 5.47 8.36 20.14
C ALA A 119 4.01 8.00 20.48
N HIS A 120 3.09 8.98 20.43
CA HIS A 120 1.67 8.74 20.59
C HIS A 120 1.11 7.94 19.42
N MET A 121 1.50 8.26 18.19
CA MET A 121 1.09 7.54 17.00
C MET A 121 1.58 6.09 17.04
N GLU A 122 2.86 5.85 17.28
CA GLU A 122 3.46 4.51 17.39
C GLU A 122 2.73 3.67 18.46
N LYS A 123 2.48 4.25 19.64
CA LYS A 123 1.73 3.54 20.69
C LYS A 123 0.33 3.12 20.27
N ILE A 124 -0.32 3.88 19.40
CA ILE A 124 -1.66 3.56 18.90
C ILE A 124 -1.57 2.48 17.82
N VAL A 125 -0.70 2.66 16.82
CA VAL A 125 -0.63 1.74 15.68
C VAL A 125 -0.02 0.39 16.05
N ASP A 126 0.93 0.34 17.00
CA ASP A 126 1.51 -0.89 17.52
C ASP A 126 0.66 -1.53 18.64
N GLY A 127 -0.40 -0.83 19.07
CA GLY A 127 -1.30 -1.27 20.12
C GLY A 127 -2.58 -1.94 19.61
N PRO A 128 -3.51 -2.22 20.53
CA PRO A 128 -4.79 -2.89 20.21
C PRO A 128 -5.62 -2.11 19.19
N ILE A 129 -5.59 -0.78 19.21
CA ILE A 129 -6.33 0.07 18.26
C ILE A 129 -5.81 -0.13 16.85
N GLY A 130 -4.48 -0.11 16.67
CA GLY A 130 -3.87 -0.35 15.36
C GLY A 130 -4.17 -1.75 14.84
N GLN A 131 -4.12 -2.77 15.70
CA GLN A 131 -4.51 -4.13 15.32
C GLN A 131 -5.98 -4.22 14.93
N GLU A 132 -6.89 -3.62 15.71
CA GLU A 132 -8.31 -3.59 15.37
C GLU A 132 -8.56 -2.96 14.00
N LEU A 133 -7.87 -1.87 13.66
CA LEU A 133 -8.01 -1.22 12.36
C LEU A 133 -7.42 -2.05 11.21
N LEU A 134 -6.34 -2.80 11.42
CA LEU A 134 -5.86 -3.79 10.43
C LEU A 134 -6.87 -4.91 10.24
N ASP A 135 -7.50 -5.36 11.32
CA ASP A 135 -8.56 -6.36 11.27
C ASP A 135 -9.80 -5.84 10.53
N LYS A 136 -10.13 -4.54 10.63
CA LYS A 136 -11.19 -3.90 9.82
C LYS A 136 -10.89 -3.96 8.32
N VAL A 137 -9.62 -3.79 7.92
CA VAL A 137 -9.22 -3.99 6.52
C VAL A 137 -9.43 -5.44 6.09
N THR A 138 -9.00 -6.38 6.94
CA THR A 138 -9.02 -7.82 6.64
C THR A 138 -10.44 -8.40 6.61
N ASN A 139 -11.28 -7.97 7.53
CA ASN A 139 -12.63 -8.51 7.72
C ASN A 139 -13.72 -7.74 6.96
N ASN A 140 -13.37 -6.68 6.25
CA ASN A 140 -14.33 -5.95 5.43
C ASN A 140 -14.76 -6.84 4.24
N PRO A 141 -16.06 -7.09 4.05
CA PRO A 141 -16.54 -8.01 3.02
C PRO A 141 -16.31 -7.53 1.58
N ASN A 142 -16.10 -6.23 1.37
CA ASN A 142 -15.98 -5.66 0.03
C ASN A 142 -14.55 -5.57 -0.52
N PRO A 143 -13.50 -5.21 0.27
CA PRO A 143 -12.22 -4.92 -0.34
C PRO A 143 -11.38 -6.14 -0.68
N HIS A 144 -11.66 -7.34 -0.16
CA HIS A 144 -10.81 -8.53 -0.37
C HIS A 144 -9.32 -8.25 -0.10
N LEU A 145 -9.05 -7.43 0.91
CA LEU A 145 -7.70 -7.00 1.29
C LEU A 145 -7.32 -7.60 2.65
N VAL A 146 -6.03 -7.71 2.90
CA VAL A 146 -5.49 -8.08 4.21
C VAL A 146 -4.59 -6.96 4.71
N GLY A 147 -4.90 -6.40 5.86
CA GLY A 147 -4.05 -5.43 6.54
C GLY A 147 -2.84 -6.13 7.16
N LEU A 148 -1.65 -5.86 6.67
CA LEU A 148 -0.42 -6.55 7.11
C LEU A 148 0.31 -5.79 8.21
N ALA A 149 0.53 -4.50 8.03
CA ALA A 149 1.31 -3.66 8.95
C ALA A 149 1.07 -2.18 8.70
N TRP A 150 1.42 -1.37 9.70
CA TRP A 150 1.50 0.08 9.59
C TRP A 150 2.90 0.50 9.19
N MET A 151 2.98 1.60 8.45
CA MET A 151 4.24 2.27 8.11
C MET A 151 4.09 3.75 8.39
N ASP A 152 5.00 4.31 9.19
CA ASP A 152 5.07 5.76 9.40
C ASP A 152 5.62 6.44 8.14
N ALA A 153 4.94 7.49 7.72
CA ALA A 153 5.37 8.35 6.61
C ALA A 153 5.60 9.81 7.08
N GLY A 154 5.45 10.08 8.38
CA GLY A 154 5.58 11.40 8.99
C GLY A 154 4.30 12.23 8.98
N ALA A 155 4.31 13.30 9.76
CA ALA A 155 3.22 14.26 9.83
C ALA A 155 3.07 15.03 8.51
N ARG A 156 1.83 15.37 8.18
CA ARG A 156 1.51 16.15 6.98
C ARG A 156 1.47 17.64 7.30
N SER A 157 2.13 18.42 6.49
CA SER A 157 2.19 19.88 6.55
C SER A 157 1.73 20.50 5.24
N LEU A 158 1.40 21.78 5.29
CA LEU A 158 1.04 22.56 4.12
C LEU A 158 2.28 23.11 3.44
N TYR A 159 2.23 23.22 2.12
CA TYR A 159 3.23 23.96 1.35
C TYR A 159 2.57 24.68 0.18
N ASP A 160 3.17 25.82 -0.19
CA ASP A 160 2.60 26.76 -1.14
C ASP A 160 3.66 27.27 -2.13
N THR A 161 3.24 27.65 -3.32
CA THR A 161 4.12 28.14 -4.38
C THR A 161 4.53 29.60 -4.18
N LYS A 162 3.74 30.42 -3.50
CA LYS A 162 3.83 31.89 -3.48
C LYS A 162 4.17 32.48 -2.12
N LYS A 163 3.64 31.92 -1.02
CA LYS A 163 3.77 32.49 0.34
C LYS A 163 3.75 31.40 1.41
N PRO A 164 4.35 31.65 2.58
CA PRO A 164 4.19 30.74 3.72
C PRO A 164 2.77 30.78 4.26
N ILE A 165 2.27 29.65 4.78
CA ILE A 165 0.98 29.53 5.44
C ILE A 165 1.22 29.51 6.94
N MET A 166 1.16 30.67 7.58
CA MET A 166 1.49 30.84 8.99
C MET A 166 0.27 30.71 9.92
N ASN A 167 -0.93 30.90 9.37
CA ASN A 167 -2.18 30.79 10.12
C ASN A 167 -3.35 30.49 9.15
N ILE A 168 -4.51 30.16 9.73
CA ILE A 168 -5.70 29.77 8.98
C ILE A 168 -6.20 30.83 7.97
N ASN A 169 -5.94 32.12 8.23
CA ASN A 169 -6.37 33.18 7.30
C ASN A 169 -5.56 33.17 6.00
N ASP A 170 -4.35 32.61 6.03
CA ASP A 170 -3.50 32.51 4.85
C ASP A 170 -4.02 31.50 3.83
N LEU A 171 -4.92 30.60 4.25
CA LEU A 171 -5.58 29.61 3.39
C LEU A 171 -6.72 30.20 2.56
N LYS A 172 -7.25 31.36 2.94
CA LYS A 172 -8.41 31.94 2.27
C LYS A 172 -8.20 32.12 0.77
N GLY A 173 -9.06 31.45 -0.02
CA GLY A 173 -9.04 31.51 -1.47
C GLY A 173 -7.98 30.66 -2.16
N LEU A 174 -7.05 30.04 -1.42
CA LEU A 174 -6.06 29.13 -2.00
C LEU A 174 -6.71 27.83 -2.46
N LYS A 175 -6.33 27.36 -3.63
CA LYS A 175 -6.61 26.02 -4.11
C LYS A 175 -5.50 25.10 -3.58
N VAL A 176 -5.86 24.26 -2.64
CA VAL A 176 -4.88 23.34 -2.01
C VAL A 176 -5.18 21.91 -2.43
N ARG A 177 -4.22 21.28 -3.06
CA ARG A 177 -4.33 19.87 -3.37
C ARG A 177 -4.38 19.04 -2.09
N VAL A 178 -5.30 18.13 -2.05
CA VAL A 178 -5.43 17.12 -1.01
C VAL A 178 -5.47 15.71 -1.60
N MET A 179 -5.27 14.68 -0.78
CA MET A 179 -5.44 13.29 -1.23
C MET A 179 -6.86 13.01 -1.71
N GLY A 180 -7.03 11.98 -2.54
CA GLY A 180 -8.31 11.56 -3.13
C GLY A 180 -9.29 10.97 -2.12
N ASN A 181 -9.64 11.74 -1.09
CA ASN A 181 -10.58 11.37 -0.03
C ASN A 181 -11.47 12.58 0.29
N PRO A 182 -12.80 12.44 0.28
CA PRO A 182 -13.75 13.53 0.59
C PRO A 182 -13.46 14.21 1.92
N MET A 183 -13.05 13.46 2.96
CA MET A 183 -12.72 14.02 4.27
C MET A 183 -11.61 15.08 4.18
N PHE A 184 -10.58 14.88 3.36
CA PHE A 184 -9.53 15.88 3.18
C PHE A 184 -10.02 17.13 2.45
N VAL A 185 -10.96 16.98 1.51
CA VAL A 185 -11.61 18.12 0.85
C VAL A 185 -12.42 18.92 1.85
N ASP A 186 -13.24 18.26 2.65
CA ASP A 186 -14.08 18.91 3.67
C ASP A 186 -13.21 19.57 4.75
N MET A 187 -12.14 18.91 5.19
CA MET A 187 -11.17 19.47 6.13
C MET A 187 -10.57 20.77 5.57
N MET A 188 -10.07 20.75 4.34
CA MET A 188 -9.45 21.93 3.73
C MET A 188 -10.44 23.07 3.57
N ASN A 189 -11.67 22.76 3.16
CA ASN A 189 -12.75 23.74 3.03
C ASN A 189 -13.14 24.34 4.41
N ALA A 190 -13.22 23.53 5.46
CA ALA A 190 -13.48 23.97 6.82
C ALA A 190 -12.35 24.88 7.37
N LEU A 191 -11.12 24.66 6.94
CA LEU A 191 -9.97 25.52 7.26
C LEU A 191 -9.94 26.81 6.45
N GLY A 192 -10.87 27.02 5.50
CA GLY A 192 -11.01 28.26 4.71
C GLY A 192 -10.29 28.25 3.37
N GLY A 193 -9.63 27.17 3.00
CA GLY A 193 -9.08 26.95 1.66
C GLY A 193 -10.10 26.32 0.71
N ASN A 194 -9.67 25.96 -0.50
CA ASN A 194 -10.46 25.18 -1.45
C ASN A 194 -9.72 23.85 -1.69
N GLY A 195 -10.21 22.77 -1.12
CA GLY A 195 -9.64 21.44 -1.27
C GLY A 195 -9.84 20.88 -2.67
N VAL A 196 -8.76 20.49 -3.34
CA VAL A 196 -8.79 19.88 -4.68
C VAL A 196 -8.23 18.46 -4.56
N ALA A 197 -9.11 17.46 -4.60
CA ALA A 197 -8.72 16.05 -4.56
C ALA A 197 -7.94 15.66 -5.81
N MET A 198 -6.74 15.07 -5.63
CA MET A 198 -5.86 14.76 -6.75
C MET A 198 -4.86 13.66 -6.37
N GLY A 199 -4.58 12.73 -7.29
CA GLY A 199 -3.52 11.71 -7.13
C GLY A 199 -2.13 12.32 -6.96
N CYS A 200 -1.20 11.55 -6.37
CA CYS A 200 0.17 12.03 -6.14
C CYS A 200 0.91 12.33 -7.44
N ASP A 201 0.65 11.55 -8.47
CA ASP A 201 1.20 11.67 -9.83
C ASP A 201 0.96 13.04 -10.50
N GLN A 202 -0.08 13.74 -10.11
CA GLN A 202 -0.51 15.01 -10.73
C GLN A 202 0.00 16.24 -9.97
N VAL A 203 0.47 16.07 -8.73
CA VAL A 203 0.74 17.21 -7.81
C VAL A 203 1.84 18.13 -8.33
N PHE A 204 2.97 17.58 -8.76
CA PHE A 204 4.09 18.39 -9.25
C PHE A 204 3.66 19.28 -10.43
N SER A 205 3.00 18.69 -11.43
CA SER A 205 2.52 19.41 -12.60
C SER A 205 1.44 20.45 -12.25
N ALA A 206 0.54 20.10 -11.34
CA ALA A 206 -0.54 21.02 -10.89
C ALA A 206 0.01 22.23 -10.15
N LEU A 207 1.05 22.06 -9.32
CA LEU A 207 1.78 23.16 -8.67
C LEU A 207 2.54 24.00 -9.69
N GLN A 208 3.26 23.36 -10.60
CA GLN A 208 4.07 24.03 -11.61
C GLN A 208 3.23 24.91 -12.56
N THR A 209 2.06 24.42 -12.95
CA THR A 209 1.17 25.11 -13.89
C THR A 209 0.18 26.06 -13.20
N GLY A 210 0.14 26.08 -11.86
CA GLY A 210 -0.78 26.93 -11.09
C GLY A 210 -2.23 26.45 -11.10
N VAL A 211 -2.48 25.18 -11.40
CA VAL A 211 -3.81 24.55 -11.24
C VAL A 211 -4.21 24.56 -9.78
N VAL A 212 -3.23 24.33 -8.89
CA VAL A 212 -3.33 24.52 -7.44
C VAL A 212 -2.26 25.50 -6.97
N ASP A 213 -2.53 26.24 -5.89
CA ASP A 213 -1.59 27.18 -5.28
C ASP A 213 -0.64 26.46 -4.31
N GLY A 214 -1.12 25.42 -3.67
CA GLY A 214 -0.37 24.64 -2.68
C GLY A 214 -0.87 23.19 -2.58
N ALA A 215 -0.26 22.46 -1.68
CA ALA A 215 -0.66 21.09 -1.34
C ALA A 215 -0.33 20.76 0.12
N GLU A 216 -0.75 19.60 0.57
CA GLU A 216 -0.38 19.04 1.85
C GLU A 216 0.33 17.70 1.66
N ASN A 217 1.40 17.46 2.37
CA ASN A 217 2.09 16.18 2.42
C ASN A 217 3.14 16.17 3.56
N ASN A 218 3.71 14.99 3.80
CA ASN A 218 4.84 14.83 4.71
C ASN A 218 6.15 15.33 4.09
N GLN A 219 7.15 15.59 4.94
CA GLN A 219 8.45 16.09 4.50
C GLN A 219 9.19 15.13 3.55
N PRO A 220 9.24 13.80 3.78
CA PRO A 220 9.85 12.89 2.82
C PRO A 220 9.25 13.01 1.41
N SER A 221 7.93 13.00 1.26
CA SER A 221 7.30 13.15 -0.05
C SER A 221 7.59 14.51 -0.69
N PHE A 222 7.58 15.59 0.10
CA PHE A 222 7.95 16.92 -0.40
C PHE A 222 9.33 16.95 -1.05
N VAL A 223 10.28 16.18 -0.48
CA VAL A 223 11.66 16.08 -0.98
C VAL A 223 11.76 15.07 -2.12
N PHE A 224 11.29 13.83 -1.92
CA PHE A 224 11.48 12.76 -2.89
C PHE A 224 10.65 12.94 -4.18
N ASP A 225 9.46 13.55 -4.07
CA ASP A 225 8.62 13.89 -5.23
C ASP A 225 9.01 15.24 -5.85
N ASN A 226 10.10 15.85 -5.40
CA ASN A 226 10.67 17.11 -5.89
C ASN A 226 9.72 18.31 -5.78
N HIS A 227 8.71 18.29 -4.92
CA HIS A 227 7.75 19.37 -4.78
C HIS A 227 8.41 20.70 -4.37
N TYR A 228 9.56 20.65 -3.66
CA TYR A 228 10.36 21.82 -3.30
C TYR A 228 10.85 22.65 -4.50
N GLN A 229 10.89 22.06 -5.70
CA GLN A 229 11.28 22.78 -6.90
C GLN A 229 10.21 23.77 -7.36
N VAL A 230 8.93 23.46 -7.11
CA VAL A 230 7.77 24.20 -7.58
C VAL A 230 7.01 24.92 -6.45
N ALA A 231 7.13 24.43 -5.19
CA ALA A 231 6.54 25.05 -4.01
C ALA A 231 7.65 25.33 -2.97
N LYS A 232 7.92 26.58 -2.68
CA LYS A 232 9.09 27.00 -1.90
C LYS A 232 8.83 27.16 -0.40
N TYR A 233 7.59 27.18 0.00
CA TYR A 233 7.18 27.45 1.37
C TYR A 233 6.54 26.19 1.96
N TYR A 234 7.27 25.50 2.81
CA TYR A 234 6.78 24.34 3.57
C TYR A 234 6.60 24.80 5.03
N THR A 235 5.40 24.62 5.59
CA THR A 235 5.02 25.14 6.91
C THR A 235 4.60 24.02 7.85
#